data_9858e2c664a554fa471c0633d1525c5b
#
_entry.id   9858e2c664a554fa471c0633d1525c5b
#
_cell.length_a   1.000
_cell.length_b   1.000
_cell.length_c   1.000
_cell.angle_alpha   90.00
_cell.angle_beta   90.00
_cell.angle_gamma   90.00
#
_symmetry.space_group_name_H-M   'P 1'
#
loop_
_entity.id
_entity.type
_entity.pdbx_description
1 polymer ?
#
loop_
_entity_poly.entity_id
_entity_poly.type
_entity_poly.pdbx_seq_one_letter_code
_entity_poly.pdbx_strand_id
1 'polypeptide(L)'
;MLKIKKQLKRLFNMKNWSTLQKGDKLYLLVPISTYNTDGTQITKYVYQESSVINVHQYENHINIRFKYTDANGKRHRIELSVNKLKFNNECVSSDKRTGWASNYNPLYGDLLVTYINKENLNNIYAQIVKQEINKYEEIIENNKKITRQLKSIQYDSF
;
A
#
# COMPACT_ATOMS: atom_id res chain seq x y z
N MET A 1 23.87 -9.12 -32.47
CA MET A 1 24.45 -9.71 -31.22
C MET A 1 24.56 -8.72 -30.07
N LEU A 2 25.09 -7.53 -30.27
CA LEU A 2 25.18 -6.51 -29.17
C LEU A 2 23.84 -6.05 -28.62
N LYS A 3 22.78 -5.93 -29.44
CA LYS A 3 21.43 -5.56 -28.99
C LYS A 3 20.78 -6.64 -28.11
N ILE A 4 20.98 -7.91 -28.44
CA ILE A 4 20.45 -9.05 -27.68
C ILE A 4 21.16 -9.19 -26.34
N LYS A 5 22.47 -9.01 -26.30
CA LYS A 5 23.25 -8.98 -25.02
C LYS A 5 22.84 -7.82 -24.10
N LYS A 6 22.55 -6.64 -24.66
CA LYS A 6 22.02 -5.49 -23.88
C LYS A 6 20.60 -5.75 -23.37
N GLN A 7 19.73 -6.38 -24.17
CA GLN A 7 18.37 -6.74 -23.75
C GLN A 7 18.38 -7.85 -22.70
N LEU A 8 19.22 -8.86 -22.83
CA LEU A 8 19.41 -9.91 -21.82
C LEU A 8 19.96 -9.31 -20.51
N LYS A 9 20.93 -8.40 -20.59
CA LYS A 9 21.45 -7.70 -19.41
C LYS A 9 20.40 -6.82 -18.73
N ARG A 10 19.47 -6.20 -19.48
CA ARG A 10 18.31 -5.49 -18.95
C ARG A 10 17.31 -6.43 -18.28
N LEU A 11 17.03 -7.58 -18.87
CA LEU A 11 16.14 -8.62 -18.32
C LEU A 11 16.71 -9.21 -17.02
N PHE A 12 18.03 -9.45 -16.96
CA PHE A 12 18.71 -9.94 -15.75
C PHE A 12 18.87 -8.88 -14.67
N ASN A 13 18.84 -7.58 -15.00
CA ASN A 13 18.93 -6.47 -14.05
C ASN A 13 17.57 -5.91 -13.65
N MET A 14 16.44 -6.48 -14.13
CA MET A 14 15.11 -6.08 -13.68
C MET A 14 14.93 -6.47 -12.21
N LYS A 15 14.82 -5.45 -11.35
CA LYS A 15 14.49 -5.66 -9.95
C LYS A 15 13.05 -6.16 -9.82
N ASN A 16 12.86 -7.15 -9.00
CA ASN A 16 11.56 -7.57 -8.50
C ASN A 16 11.72 -7.98 -7.03
N TRP A 17 10.65 -8.35 -6.37
CA TRP A 17 10.73 -8.75 -4.96
C TRP A 17 11.74 -9.89 -4.73
N SER A 18 11.83 -10.85 -5.65
CA SER A 18 12.74 -12.00 -5.54
C SER A 18 14.22 -11.68 -5.74
N THR A 19 14.53 -10.57 -6.39
CA THR A 19 15.91 -10.15 -6.70
C THR A 19 16.44 -9.05 -5.80
N LEU A 20 15.66 -8.58 -4.85
CA LEU A 20 16.11 -7.59 -3.88
C LEU A 20 17.26 -8.13 -3.03
N GLN A 21 18.22 -7.26 -2.78
CA GLN A 21 19.42 -7.54 -2.01
C GLN A 21 19.61 -6.51 -0.91
N LYS A 22 20.43 -6.85 0.07
CA LYS A 22 20.88 -5.91 1.11
C LYS A 22 21.43 -4.63 0.47
N GLY A 23 20.95 -3.48 0.96
CA GLY A 23 21.35 -2.17 0.45
C GLY A 23 20.43 -1.60 -0.64
N ASP A 24 19.54 -2.40 -1.22
CA ASP A 24 18.57 -1.90 -2.19
C ASP A 24 17.62 -0.90 -1.53
N LYS A 25 17.27 0.15 -2.29
CA LYS A 25 16.33 1.17 -1.82
C LYS A 25 14.90 0.66 -1.78
N LEU A 26 14.20 1.09 -0.74
CA LEU A 26 12.75 0.97 -0.60
C LEU A 26 12.13 2.35 -0.42
N TYR A 27 10.96 2.52 -1.00
CA TYR A 27 10.17 3.75 -0.96
C TYR A 27 8.89 3.45 -0.19
N LEU A 28 8.61 4.27 0.83
CA LEU A 28 7.56 3.99 1.80
C LEU A 28 6.58 5.16 1.89
N LEU A 29 5.29 4.83 2.05
CA LEU A 29 4.31 5.72 2.65
C LEU A 29 3.98 5.22 4.05
N VAL A 30 4.30 6.05 5.04
CA VAL A 30 4.12 5.73 6.45
C VAL A 30 2.86 6.41 6.95
N PRO A 31 1.89 5.65 7.50
CA PRO A 31 0.67 6.22 8.03
C PRO A 31 0.93 6.97 9.34
N ILE A 32 0.35 8.16 9.44
CA ILE A 32 0.33 8.97 10.63
C ILE A 32 -1.12 9.25 10.99
N SER A 33 -1.54 8.87 12.19
CA SER A 33 -2.87 9.19 12.69
C SER A 33 -2.85 10.54 13.40
N THR A 34 -3.71 11.44 12.96
CA THR A 34 -3.93 12.74 13.59
C THR A 34 -5.40 12.91 13.93
N TYR A 35 -5.69 13.80 14.88
CA TYR A 35 -7.07 14.14 15.25
C TYR A 35 -7.39 15.55 14.78
N ASN A 36 -8.59 15.73 14.24
CA ASN A 36 -9.15 17.04 13.97
C ASN A 36 -9.59 17.73 15.27
N THR A 37 -9.89 19.03 15.17
CA THR A 37 -10.46 19.81 16.29
C THR A 37 -11.81 19.30 16.79
N ASP A 38 -12.56 18.58 15.94
CA ASP A 38 -13.83 17.93 16.28
C ASP A 38 -13.67 16.52 16.88
N GLY A 39 -12.44 16.04 17.05
CA GLY A 39 -12.12 14.71 17.57
C GLY A 39 -12.12 13.58 16.56
N THR A 40 -12.42 13.86 15.28
CA THR A 40 -12.33 12.84 14.22
C THR A 40 -10.88 12.49 13.90
N GLN A 41 -10.61 11.19 13.74
CA GLN A 41 -9.30 10.69 13.39
C GLN A 41 -9.08 10.81 11.87
N ILE A 42 -7.97 11.41 11.48
CA ILE A 42 -7.50 11.45 10.11
C ILE A 42 -6.19 10.69 10.02
N THR A 43 -6.08 9.83 9.01
CA THR A 43 -4.80 9.20 8.66
C THR A 43 -4.15 9.99 7.53
N LYS A 44 -2.95 10.48 7.80
CA LYS A 44 -2.06 11.07 6.79
C LYS A 44 -0.95 10.09 6.46
N TYR A 45 -0.40 10.19 5.27
CA TYR A 45 0.73 9.38 4.82
C TYR A 45 1.92 10.26 4.54
N VAL A 46 3.07 9.88 5.07
CA VAL A 46 4.33 10.58 4.87
C VAL A 46 5.31 9.70 4.13
N TYR A 47 5.92 10.26 3.11
CA TYR A 47 6.94 9.60 2.33
C TYR A 47 8.26 9.46 3.10
N GLN A 48 8.83 8.26 3.02
CA GLN A 48 10.19 7.97 3.51
C GLN A 48 10.93 7.08 2.52
N GLU A 49 12.25 7.21 2.51
CA GLU A 49 13.14 6.25 1.90
C GLU A 49 13.75 5.36 2.97
N SER A 50 13.95 4.10 2.63
CA SER A 50 14.61 3.12 3.46
C SER A 50 15.54 2.26 2.61
N SER A 51 16.27 1.37 3.25
CA SER A 51 17.12 0.40 2.57
C SER A 51 16.88 -0.98 3.14
N VAL A 52 17.01 -1.99 2.30
CA VAL A 52 16.96 -3.38 2.71
C VAL A 52 18.15 -3.69 3.63
N ILE A 53 17.87 -4.10 4.86
CA ILE A 53 18.89 -4.46 5.84
C ILE A 53 19.33 -5.91 5.65
N ASN A 54 18.35 -6.78 5.40
CA ASN A 54 18.57 -8.21 5.23
C ASN A 54 17.48 -8.82 4.37
N VAL A 55 17.82 -9.92 3.68
CA VAL A 55 16.90 -10.68 2.83
C VAL A 55 17.08 -12.15 3.14
N HIS A 56 15.96 -12.85 3.37
CA HIS A 56 15.90 -14.29 3.44
C HIS A 56 15.03 -14.86 2.33
N GLN A 57 15.62 -15.71 1.49
CA GLN A 57 14.92 -16.42 0.41
C GLN A 57 14.36 -17.74 0.92
N TYR A 58 13.08 -17.95 0.67
CA TYR A 58 12.39 -19.22 0.88
C TYR A 58 11.83 -19.73 -0.46
N GLU A 59 11.34 -20.95 -0.50
CA GLU A 59 10.82 -21.54 -1.73
C GLU A 59 9.67 -20.70 -2.33
N ASN A 60 8.68 -20.34 -1.52
CA ASN A 60 7.46 -19.65 -1.95
C ASN A 60 7.38 -18.17 -1.58
N HIS A 61 8.30 -17.69 -0.75
CA HIS A 61 8.28 -16.29 -0.30
C HIS A 61 9.68 -15.76 -0.02
N ILE A 62 9.77 -14.46 0.12
CA ILE A 62 10.96 -13.73 0.51
C ILE A 62 10.65 -12.88 1.73
N ASN A 63 11.54 -12.89 2.72
CA ASN A 63 11.46 -12.00 3.87
C ASN A 63 12.47 -10.87 3.72
N ILE A 64 11.99 -9.64 3.82
CA ILE A 64 12.78 -8.42 3.66
C ILE A 64 12.70 -7.63 4.96
N ARG A 65 13.85 -7.32 5.54
CA ARG A 65 13.95 -6.46 6.73
C ARG A 65 14.36 -5.07 6.34
N PHE A 66 13.66 -4.09 6.91
CA PHE A 66 13.99 -2.67 6.76
C PHE A 66 13.54 -1.88 7.99
N LYS A 67 13.94 -0.62 8.07
CA LYS A 67 13.57 0.31 9.14
C LYS A 67 12.79 1.47 8.58
N TYR A 68 11.86 1.99 9.37
CA TYR A 68 11.21 3.26 9.12
C TYR A 68 11.08 4.06 10.42
N THR A 69 10.84 5.35 10.30
CA THR A 69 10.62 6.25 11.42
C THR A 69 9.17 6.68 11.47
N ASP A 70 8.52 6.59 12.62
CA ASP A 70 7.15 7.07 12.80
C ASP A 70 7.07 8.59 13.02
N ALA A 71 5.85 9.11 13.17
CA ALA A 71 5.59 10.53 13.38
C ALA A 71 6.30 11.12 14.61
N ASN A 72 6.57 10.30 15.60
CA ASN A 72 7.21 10.70 16.87
C ASN A 72 8.75 10.59 16.83
N GLY A 73 9.31 10.25 15.65
CA GLY A 73 10.74 10.03 15.49
C GLY A 73 11.24 8.68 16.00
N LYS A 74 10.33 7.79 16.40
CA LYS A 74 10.69 6.44 16.82
C LYS A 74 10.98 5.55 15.63
N ARG A 75 12.10 4.85 15.69
CA ARG A 75 12.50 3.87 14.67
C ARG A 75 11.83 2.53 14.90
N HIS A 76 11.29 1.99 13.82
CA HIS A 76 10.69 0.65 13.78
C HIS A 76 11.46 -0.24 12.81
N ARG A 77 11.64 -1.49 13.18
CA ARG A 77 12.17 -2.54 12.31
C ARG A 77 10.99 -3.41 11.86
N ILE A 78 10.88 -3.63 10.56
CA ILE A 78 9.84 -4.46 9.96
C ILE A 78 10.48 -5.60 9.20
N GLU A 79 9.84 -6.75 9.27
CA GLU A 79 10.07 -7.87 8.39
C GLU A 79 8.82 -8.05 7.49
N LEU A 80 9.00 -7.81 6.21
CA LEU A 80 7.97 -7.94 5.20
C LEU A 80 8.11 -9.28 4.50
N SER A 81 7.09 -10.12 4.57
CA SER A 81 7.03 -11.40 3.86
C SER A 81 6.22 -11.26 2.58
N VAL A 82 6.86 -11.43 1.45
CA VAL A 82 6.23 -11.33 0.12
C VAL A 82 6.14 -12.71 -0.51
N ASN A 83 4.93 -13.14 -0.84
CA ASN A 83 4.70 -14.39 -1.54
C ASN A 83 5.08 -14.23 -3.02
N LYS A 84 6.07 -15.00 -3.48
CA LYS A 84 6.59 -14.92 -4.85
C LYS A 84 5.59 -15.32 -5.93
N LEU A 85 4.60 -16.15 -5.59
CA LEU A 85 3.61 -16.67 -6.53
C LEU A 85 2.40 -15.74 -6.68
N LYS A 86 2.06 -15.00 -5.62
CA LYS A 86 0.87 -14.14 -5.58
C LYS A 86 1.13 -12.68 -5.93
N PHE A 87 2.36 -12.19 -5.72
CA PHE A 87 2.68 -10.78 -5.87
C PHE A 87 3.59 -10.53 -7.07
N ASN A 88 2.96 -10.24 -8.20
CA ASN A 88 3.61 -9.57 -9.32
C ASN A 88 3.55 -8.04 -9.19
N ASN A 89 2.89 -7.52 -8.15
CA ASN A 89 2.75 -6.08 -7.93
C ASN A 89 4.04 -5.52 -7.34
N GLU A 90 4.53 -4.48 -7.95
CA GLU A 90 5.73 -3.73 -7.55
C GLU A 90 5.54 -2.96 -6.24
N CYS A 91 4.29 -2.70 -5.87
CA CYS A 91 3.91 -2.02 -4.65
C CYS A 91 2.98 -2.92 -3.83
N VAL A 92 3.28 -3.05 -2.56
CA VAL A 92 2.51 -3.87 -1.62
C VAL A 92 2.23 -3.11 -0.34
N SER A 93 1.18 -3.49 0.35
CA SER A 93 0.88 -3.03 1.70
C SER A 93 1.46 -4.02 2.72
N SER A 94 2.10 -3.51 3.75
CA SER A 94 2.62 -4.33 4.84
C SER A 94 1.60 -4.39 5.98
N ASP A 95 1.10 -5.58 6.26
CA ASP A 95 0.27 -5.80 7.45
C ASP A 95 1.17 -5.79 8.71
N LYS A 96 0.95 -4.81 9.57
CA LYS A 96 1.73 -4.65 10.81
C LYS A 96 1.58 -5.81 11.80
N ARG A 97 0.47 -6.55 11.74
CA ARG A 97 0.20 -7.67 12.66
C ARG A 97 0.88 -8.94 12.24
N THR A 98 0.84 -9.26 10.95
CA THR A 98 1.33 -10.54 10.41
C THR A 98 2.69 -10.44 9.75
N GLY A 99 3.12 -9.23 9.34
CA GLY A 99 4.31 -9.02 8.53
C GLY A 99 4.17 -9.48 7.08
N TRP A 100 3.00 -9.99 6.66
CA TRP A 100 2.77 -10.40 5.29
C TRP A 100 2.44 -9.22 4.39
N ALA A 101 2.98 -9.24 3.19
CA ALA A 101 2.57 -8.33 2.13
C ALA A 101 1.12 -8.60 1.71
N SER A 102 0.38 -7.56 1.48
CA SER A 102 -1.03 -7.59 1.12
C SER A 102 -1.34 -6.58 0.03
N ASN A 103 -2.36 -6.85 -0.76
CA ASN A 103 -2.96 -5.87 -1.66
C ASN A 103 -4.04 -5.01 -0.98
N TYR A 104 -4.16 -5.10 0.33
CA TYR A 104 -5.13 -4.32 1.09
C TYR A 104 -4.88 -2.83 0.97
N ASN A 105 -5.97 -2.08 1.07
CA ASN A 105 -5.98 -0.64 1.03
C ASN A 105 -5.18 -0.05 2.22
N PRO A 106 -4.06 0.67 1.98
CA PRO A 106 -3.25 1.24 3.05
C PRO A 106 -3.94 2.37 3.81
N LEU A 107 -5.10 2.87 3.36
CA LEU A 107 -5.85 3.93 4.05
C LEU A 107 -6.29 3.55 5.47
N TYR A 108 -6.17 2.28 5.85
CA TYR A 108 -6.48 1.78 7.20
C TYR A 108 -5.26 1.61 8.11
N GLY A 109 -4.16 2.25 7.79
CA GLY A 109 -3.03 2.37 8.69
C GLY A 109 -1.85 1.44 8.40
N ASP A 110 -1.83 0.80 7.24
CA ASP A 110 -0.70 -0.04 6.83
C ASP A 110 0.35 0.76 6.04
N LEU A 111 1.60 0.27 6.07
CA LEU A 111 2.66 0.81 5.23
C LEU A 111 2.41 0.46 3.77
N LEU A 112 2.65 1.41 2.88
CA LEU A 112 2.76 1.14 1.45
C LEU A 112 4.24 1.11 1.08
N VAL A 113 4.68 0.06 0.41
CA VAL A 113 6.10 -0.21 0.12
C VAL A 113 6.29 -0.56 -1.35
N THR A 114 7.25 0.07 -2.00
CA THR A 114 7.71 -0.29 -3.34
C THR A 114 9.24 -0.25 -3.44
N TYR A 115 9.79 -0.99 -4.38
CA TYR A 115 11.22 -0.95 -4.72
C TYR A 115 11.51 -0.11 -5.98
N ILE A 116 10.49 0.44 -6.62
CA ILE A 116 10.62 1.15 -7.91
C ILE A 116 11.12 2.59 -7.71
N ASN A 117 10.25 3.49 -7.25
CA ASN A 117 10.56 4.89 -6.99
C ASN A 117 9.36 5.58 -6.30
N LYS A 118 9.58 6.83 -5.91
CA LYS A 118 8.56 7.68 -5.29
C LYS A 118 7.34 7.92 -6.19
N GLU A 119 7.56 8.11 -7.48
CA GLU A 119 6.50 8.39 -8.45
C GLU A 119 5.53 7.20 -8.57
N ASN A 120 6.05 5.98 -8.70
CA ASN A 120 5.26 4.76 -8.69
C ASN A 120 4.40 4.65 -7.43
N LEU A 121 4.98 4.92 -6.28
CA LEU A 121 4.31 4.92 -4.99
C LEU A 121 3.17 5.93 -4.94
N ASN A 122 3.40 7.17 -5.39
CA ASN A 122 2.41 8.22 -5.42
C ASN A 122 1.25 7.90 -6.38
N ASN A 123 1.56 7.34 -7.55
CA ASN A 123 0.54 6.96 -8.54
C ASN A 123 -0.37 5.85 -8.01
N ILE A 124 0.19 4.84 -7.36
CA ILE A 124 -0.60 3.76 -6.76
C ILE A 124 -1.44 4.27 -5.60
N TYR A 125 -0.88 5.12 -4.75
CA TYR A 125 -1.63 5.76 -3.67
C TYR A 125 -2.81 6.58 -4.19
N ALA A 126 -2.59 7.40 -5.23
CA ALA A 126 -3.64 8.18 -5.87
C ALA A 126 -4.77 7.30 -6.45
N GLN A 127 -4.42 6.16 -7.05
CA GLN A 127 -5.42 5.20 -7.54
C GLN A 127 -6.25 4.60 -6.40
N ILE A 128 -5.60 4.23 -5.30
CA ILE A 128 -6.28 3.68 -4.12
C ILE A 128 -7.26 4.70 -3.54
N VAL A 129 -6.83 5.95 -3.39
CA VAL A 129 -7.68 7.05 -2.90
C VAL A 129 -8.87 7.27 -3.81
N LYS A 130 -8.64 7.29 -5.13
CA LYS A 130 -9.71 7.46 -6.12
C LYS A 130 -10.75 6.33 -6.06
N GLN A 131 -10.31 5.10 -5.95
CA GLN A 131 -11.20 3.93 -5.81
C GLN A 131 -12.04 4.03 -4.53
N GLU A 132 -11.44 4.43 -3.43
CA GLU A 132 -12.14 4.59 -2.16
C GLU A 132 -13.17 5.72 -2.19
N ILE A 133 -12.83 6.87 -2.80
CA ILE A 133 -13.77 7.98 -3.03
C ILE A 133 -14.97 7.51 -3.86
N ASN A 134 -14.74 6.82 -4.97
CA ASN A 134 -15.80 6.32 -5.84
C ASN A 134 -16.75 5.35 -5.09
N LYS A 135 -16.19 4.50 -4.25
CA LYS A 135 -16.96 3.57 -3.41
C LYS A 135 -17.90 4.31 -2.46
N TYR A 136 -17.42 5.35 -1.78
CA TYR A 136 -18.25 6.14 -0.88
C TYR A 136 -19.27 7.00 -1.60
N GLU A 137 -18.94 7.52 -2.77
CA GLU A 137 -19.89 8.25 -3.63
C GLU A 137 -21.05 7.35 -4.07
N GLU A 138 -20.80 6.07 -4.43
CA GLU A 138 -21.85 5.10 -4.71
C GLU A 138 -22.74 4.82 -3.49
N ILE A 139 -22.15 4.67 -2.31
CA ILE A 139 -22.89 4.48 -1.07
C ILE A 139 -23.80 5.67 -0.78
N ILE A 140 -23.30 6.88 -0.95
CA ILE A 140 -24.08 8.11 -0.76
C ILE A 140 -25.24 8.17 -1.75
N GLU A 141 -25.03 7.87 -3.02
CA GLU A 141 -26.06 7.88 -4.03
C GLU A 141 -27.14 6.83 -3.77
N ASN A 142 -26.76 5.62 -3.38
CA ASN A 142 -27.69 4.57 -2.99
C ASN A 142 -28.52 4.97 -1.76
N ASN A 143 -27.89 5.59 -0.76
CA ASN A 143 -28.60 6.10 0.43
C ASN A 143 -29.59 7.20 0.09
N LYS A 144 -29.28 8.09 -0.86
CA LYS A 144 -30.21 9.09 -1.36
C LYS A 144 -31.45 8.45 -2.04
N LYS A 145 -31.25 7.39 -2.83
CA LYS A 145 -32.36 6.63 -3.45
C LYS A 145 -33.25 6.00 -2.40
N ILE A 146 -32.68 5.34 -1.41
CA ILE A 146 -33.42 4.73 -0.31
C ILE A 146 -34.22 5.78 0.47
N THR A 147 -33.62 6.93 0.76
CA THR A 147 -34.28 8.06 1.44
C THR A 147 -35.48 8.55 0.65
N ARG A 148 -35.35 8.71 -0.68
CA ARG A 148 -36.45 9.11 -1.55
C ARG A 148 -37.58 8.10 -1.54
N GLN A 149 -37.27 6.80 -1.58
CA GLN A 149 -38.26 5.72 -1.50
C GLN A 149 -39.00 5.75 -0.18
N LEU A 150 -38.30 5.90 0.94
CA LEU A 150 -38.90 5.99 2.27
C LEU A 150 -39.81 7.21 2.41
N LYS A 151 -39.43 8.35 1.85
CA LYS A 151 -40.25 9.58 1.85
C LYS A 151 -41.50 9.45 0.98
N SER A 152 -41.48 8.57 -0.03
CA SER A 152 -42.64 8.33 -0.91
C SER A 152 -43.65 7.37 -0.32
N ILE A 153 -43.34 6.65 0.76
CA ILE A 153 -44.26 5.76 1.42
C ILE A 153 -45.39 6.58 2.07
N GLN A 154 -46.60 6.35 1.60
CA GLN A 154 -47.80 6.98 2.18
C GLN A 154 -48.40 6.05 3.24
N TYR A 155 -48.73 6.62 4.35
CA TYR A 155 -49.47 5.93 5.41
C TYR A 155 -50.95 6.07 5.13
N ASP A 156 -51.61 4.94 4.84
CA ASP A 156 -53.04 4.87 4.69
C ASP A 156 -53.66 4.44 6.03
N SER A 157 -54.44 5.33 6.63
CA SER A 157 -55.23 4.99 7.83
C SER A 157 -56.54 4.30 7.42
N PHE A 158 -56.79 3.17 7.99
CA PHE A 158 -58.04 2.46 7.82
C PHE A 158 -59.14 3.05 8.74
#